data_af16ab8c352ffa60cbf8ba73b30c484c
#
_entry.id   af16ab8c352ffa60cbf8ba73b30c484c
#
_cell.length_a   1.000
_cell.length_b   1.000
_cell.length_c   1.000
_cell.angle_alpha   90.00
_cell.angle_beta   90.00
_cell.angle_gamma   90.00
#
_symmetry.space_group_name_H-M   'P 1'
#
loop_
_entity.id
_entity.type
_entity.pdbx_description
1 polymer ?
#
loop_
_entity_poly.entity_id
_entity_poly.type
_entity_poly.pdbx_seq_one_letter_code
_entity_poly.pdbx_strand_id
1 'polypeptide(L)'
;NWKNHAPMAIEAMKQGAHAFVEVPIAVTLEEMWDLVDTSEQTKKHCMMMENVNYGREELLYLNLCRKGVIGDILHAEAAYIHELRFQMEEQERGTGSWRTHHYAKRNGNLYPTHGLGPVAQYMNLGRGEDQFSTLVSFSSPSKGRGLYAEKNYPKDHKWNQLNYSGGDLNTSIVKTALGRTIMIQWDETSPRPYTRHNLVQGTKGALAGFPSRVALEGGVKGATDSHHRW
;
A
#
# COMPACT_ATOMS: atom_id res chain seq x y z
N ASN A 1 -13.26 2.24 -10.95
CA ASN A 1 -13.38 0.81 -10.62
C ASN A 1 -12.10 0.09 -11.06
N TRP A 2 -11.49 -0.66 -10.17
CA TRP A 2 -10.18 -1.31 -10.37
C TRP A 2 -10.09 -2.15 -11.65
N LYS A 3 -11.19 -2.82 -12.03
CA LYS A 3 -11.24 -3.65 -13.26
C LYS A 3 -11.02 -2.86 -14.56
N ASN A 4 -11.21 -1.55 -14.53
CA ASN A 4 -11.10 -0.71 -15.72
C ASN A 4 -9.75 0.02 -15.82
N HIS A 5 -8.94 0.01 -14.76
CA HIS A 5 -7.71 0.78 -14.71
C HIS A 5 -6.73 0.34 -15.80
N ALA A 6 -6.33 -0.91 -15.81
CA ALA A 6 -5.38 -1.43 -16.79
C ALA A 6 -5.94 -1.42 -18.23
N PRO A 7 -7.15 -1.94 -18.50
CA PRO A 7 -7.69 -1.91 -19.87
C PRO A 7 -7.78 -0.51 -20.47
N MET A 8 -8.22 0.48 -19.68
CA MET A 8 -8.31 1.87 -20.16
C MET A 8 -6.94 2.50 -20.41
N ALA A 9 -5.96 2.22 -19.53
CA ALA A 9 -4.60 2.71 -19.70
C ALA A 9 -3.92 2.11 -20.94
N ILE A 10 -4.08 0.80 -21.14
CA ILE A 10 -3.59 0.08 -22.32
C ILE A 10 -4.17 0.67 -23.59
N GLU A 11 -5.48 0.86 -23.65
CA GLU A 11 -6.14 1.45 -24.81
C GLU A 11 -5.66 2.88 -25.08
N ALA A 12 -5.55 3.71 -24.03
CA ALA A 12 -5.02 5.07 -24.17
C ALA A 12 -3.61 5.09 -24.77
N MET A 13 -2.72 4.20 -24.31
CA MET A 13 -1.37 4.09 -24.85
C MET A 13 -1.35 3.63 -26.32
N LYS A 14 -2.20 2.67 -26.69
CA LYS A 14 -2.37 2.22 -28.08
C LYS A 14 -2.86 3.35 -29.00
N GLN A 15 -3.70 4.25 -28.47
CA GLN A 15 -4.17 5.44 -29.18
C GLN A 15 -3.18 6.63 -29.15
N GLY A 16 -1.97 6.42 -28.66
CA GLY A 16 -0.89 7.40 -28.71
C GLY A 16 -0.83 8.39 -27.53
N ALA A 17 -1.64 8.20 -26.48
CA ALA A 17 -1.62 9.03 -25.29
C ALA A 17 -0.74 8.42 -24.17
N HIS A 18 -0.23 9.25 -23.27
CA HIS A 18 0.30 8.80 -21.99
C HIS A 18 -0.84 8.52 -21.02
N ALA A 19 -0.72 7.51 -20.17
CA ALA A 19 -1.74 7.14 -19.21
C ALA A 19 -1.34 7.50 -17.77
N PHE A 20 -2.26 8.10 -17.02
CA PHE A 20 -2.15 8.34 -15.57
C PHE A 20 -3.31 7.62 -14.89
N VAL A 21 -3.02 6.72 -13.99
CA VAL A 21 -3.99 5.76 -13.45
C VAL A 21 -3.99 5.77 -11.94
N GLU A 22 -5.18 5.79 -11.34
CA GLU A 22 -5.37 5.63 -9.91
C GLU A 22 -4.95 4.25 -9.41
N VAL A 23 -4.67 4.17 -8.13
CA VAL A 23 -4.31 2.93 -7.44
C VAL A 23 -5.52 2.02 -7.20
N PRO A 24 -5.34 0.70 -7.27
CA PRO A 24 -4.22 -0.03 -7.87
C PRO A 24 -4.24 0.05 -9.39
N ILE A 25 -3.09 0.04 -10.01
CA ILE A 25 -2.98 0.18 -11.48
C ILE A 25 -3.55 -1.03 -12.23
N ALA A 26 -3.48 -2.21 -11.63
CA ALA A 26 -3.96 -3.47 -12.17
C ALA A 26 -4.45 -4.39 -11.05
N VAL A 27 -5.21 -5.43 -11.39
CA VAL A 27 -5.77 -6.40 -10.45
C VAL A 27 -5.39 -7.84 -10.74
N THR A 28 -4.73 -8.10 -11.86
CA THR A 28 -4.16 -9.41 -12.23
C THR A 28 -2.70 -9.26 -12.66
N LEU A 29 -1.97 -10.37 -12.66
CA LEU A 29 -0.58 -10.39 -13.11
C LEU A 29 -0.48 -10.16 -14.63
N GLU A 30 -1.43 -10.70 -15.38
CA GLU A 30 -1.53 -10.49 -16.82
C GLU A 30 -1.68 -9.00 -17.15
N GLU A 31 -2.62 -8.32 -16.50
CA GLU A 31 -2.79 -6.87 -16.69
C GLU A 31 -1.51 -6.07 -16.38
N MET A 32 -0.73 -6.50 -15.40
CA MET A 32 0.55 -5.85 -15.06
C MET A 32 1.56 -5.99 -16.20
N TRP A 33 1.70 -7.17 -16.77
CA TRP A 33 2.56 -7.40 -17.93
C TRP A 33 2.06 -6.68 -19.16
N ASP A 34 0.77 -6.73 -19.46
CA ASP A 34 0.18 -6.02 -20.59
C ASP A 34 0.43 -4.52 -20.54
N LEU A 35 0.41 -3.91 -19.34
CA LEU A 35 0.74 -2.49 -19.15
C LEU A 35 2.21 -2.19 -19.50
N VAL A 36 3.14 -3.04 -19.03
CA VAL A 36 4.57 -2.89 -19.28
C VAL A 36 4.83 -3.07 -20.79
N ASP A 37 4.37 -4.17 -21.37
CA ASP A 37 4.57 -4.49 -22.79
C ASP A 37 3.97 -3.41 -23.69
N THR A 38 2.75 -2.93 -23.38
CA THR A 38 2.13 -1.84 -24.14
C THR A 38 2.93 -0.54 -24.03
N SER A 39 3.42 -0.20 -22.83
CA SER A 39 4.26 0.97 -22.63
C SER A 39 5.53 0.90 -23.47
N GLU A 40 6.20 -0.24 -23.50
CA GLU A 40 7.42 -0.47 -24.28
C GLU A 40 7.16 -0.43 -25.79
N GLN A 41 6.10 -1.10 -26.25
CA GLN A 41 5.73 -1.16 -27.68
C GLN A 41 5.31 0.20 -28.24
N THR A 42 4.49 0.93 -27.48
CA THR A 42 3.95 2.23 -27.92
C THR A 42 4.89 3.40 -27.59
N LYS A 43 5.90 3.18 -26.74
CA LYS A 43 6.78 4.23 -26.18
C LYS A 43 5.98 5.33 -25.45
N LYS A 44 4.88 4.93 -24.81
CA LYS A 44 4.05 5.81 -23.99
C LYS A 44 4.24 5.50 -22.53
N HIS A 45 4.26 6.52 -21.71
CA HIS A 45 4.37 6.35 -20.27
C HIS A 45 3.01 5.94 -19.67
N CYS A 46 3.06 4.99 -18.74
CA CYS A 46 1.96 4.68 -17.85
C CYS A 46 2.43 4.95 -16.41
N MET A 47 1.77 5.86 -15.72
CA MET A 47 2.10 6.23 -14.35
C MET A 47 0.95 5.91 -13.41
N MET A 48 1.22 5.10 -12.38
CA MET A 48 0.30 4.95 -11.26
C MET A 48 0.40 6.18 -10.35
N MET A 49 -0.73 6.82 -10.09
CA MET A 49 -0.81 8.04 -9.30
C MET A 49 -0.87 7.71 -7.79
N GLU A 50 0.23 7.22 -7.23
CA GLU A 50 0.35 7.00 -5.79
C GLU A 50 0.54 8.34 -5.07
N ASN A 51 -0.57 8.94 -4.67
CA ASN A 51 -0.62 10.30 -4.15
C ASN A 51 0.13 10.46 -2.81
N VAL A 52 0.18 9.41 -1.98
CA VAL A 52 0.86 9.52 -0.68
C VAL A 52 2.38 9.65 -0.79
N ASN A 53 2.98 9.29 -1.92
CA ASN A 53 4.39 9.57 -2.17
C ASN A 53 4.74 11.06 -2.11
N TYR A 54 3.77 11.92 -2.28
CA TYR A 54 3.92 13.38 -2.34
C TYR A 54 3.44 14.08 -1.07
N GLY A 55 3.13 13.32 -0.03
CA GLY A 55 2.83 13.87 1.28
C GLY A 55 4.04 14.61 1.86
N ARG A 56 3.78 15.64 2.66
CA ARG A 56 4.84 16.46 3.27
C ARG A 56 5.83 15.62 4.09
N GLU A 57 5.31 14.66 4.86
CA GLU A 57 6.12 13.79 5.71
C GLU A 57 6.90 12.77 4.89
N GLU A 58 6.27 12.19 3.87
CA GLU A 58 6.91 11.25 2.96
C GLU A 58 8.07 11.91 2.19
N LEU A 59 7.86 13.13 1.71
CA LEU A 59 8.94 13.90 1.05
C LEU A 59 10.06 14.27 2.02
N LEU A 60 9.73 14.60 3.27
CA LEU A 60 10.74 14.83 4.31
C LEU A 60 11.57 13.56 4.55
N TYR A 61 10.93 12.41 4.77
CA TYR A 61 11.62 11.15 5.01
C TYR A 61 12.46 10.71 3.82
N LEU A 62 11.94 10.87 2.61
CA LEU A 62 12.70 10.62 1.39
C LEU A 62 13.97 11.47 1.33
N ASN A 63 13.89 12.76 1.66
CA ASN A 63 15.04 13.66 1.69
C ASN A 63 16.04 13.26 2.77
N LEU A 64 15.59 12.90 3.97
CA LEU A 64 16.47 12.45 5.07
C LEU A 64 17.17 11.14 4.71
N CYS A 65 16.47 10.18 4.12
CA CYS A 65 17.07 8.92 3.64
C CYS A 65 18.11 9.18 2.56
N ARG A 66 17.81 10.02 1.57
CA ARG A 66 18.76 10.39 0.49
C ARG A 66 20.01 11.10 1.01
N LYS A 67 19.90 11.83 2.11
CA LYS A 67 21.03 12.48 2.79
C LYS A 67 21.79 11.55 3.73
N GLY A 68 21.40 10.29 3.86
CA GLY A 68 22.03 9.33 4.75
C GLY A 68 21.89 9.63 6.24
N VAL A 69 20.89 10.41 6.64
CA VAL A 69 20.69 10.84 8.04
C VAL A 69 20.53 9.65 8.98
N ILE A 70 19.84 8.60 8.54
CA ILE A 70 19.64 7.37 9.32
C ILE A 70 20.64 6.26 8.98
N GLY A 71 21.68 6.57 8.19
CA GLY A 71 22.67 5.59 7.74
C GLY A 71 22.14 4.64 6.67
N ASP A 72 22.70 3.42 6.59
CA ASP A 72 22.27 2.39 5.66
C ASP A 72 20.92 1.82 6.07
N ILE A 73 19.96 1.82 5.17
CA ILE A 73 18.60 1.34 5.45
C ILE A 73 18.60 -0.19 5.53
N LEU A 74 18.02 -0.71 6.60
CA LEU A 74 17.94 -2.14 6.91
C LEU A 74 16.54 -2.70 6.79
N HIS A 75 15.55 -1.92 7.23
CA HIS A 75 14.16 -2.37 7.37
C HIS A 75 13.18 -1.21 7.15
N ALA A 76 11.99 -1.54 6.68
CA ALA A 76 10.86 -0.63 6.64
C ALA A 76 9.54 -1.31 7.02
N GLU A 77 8.60 -0.52 7.56
CA GLU A 77 7.23 -0.95 7.83
C GLU A 77 6.26 -0.07 7.06
N ALA A 78 5.41 -0.72 6.29
CA ALA A 78 4.41 -0.12 5.43
C ALA A 78 3.02 -0.62 5.82
N ALA A 79 2.00 0.19 5.71
CA ALA A 79 0.63 -0.28 5.92
C ALA A 79 -0.39 0.54 5.13
N TYR A 80 -1.56 -0.02 4.94
CA TYR A 80 -2.79 0.69 4.72
C TYR A 80 -3.84 0.11 5.66
N ILE A 81 -3.99 0.73 6.81
CA ILE A 81 -4.95 0.38 7.84
C ILE A 81 -5.97 1.50 7.90
N HIS A 82 -7.18 1.21 7.40
CA HIS A 82 -8.21 2.22 7.22
C HIS A 82 -9.59 1.56 7.32
N GLU A 83 -10.32 1.81 8.36
CA GLU A 83 -11.67 1.29 8.50
C GLU A 83 -12.57 1.85 7.39
N LEU A 84 -12.99 1.00 6.46
CA LEU A 84 -13.76 1.36 5.28
C LEU A 84 -15.01 0.49 5.06
N ARG A 85 -15.51 -0.20 6.08
CA ARG A 85 -16.73 -1.02 5.96
C ARG A 85 -17.94 -0.20 5.57
N PHE A 86 -18.01 1.07 5.95
CA PHE A 86 -19.07 1.98 5.54
C PHE A 86 -19.23 2.10 4.01
N GLN A 87 -18.17 1.86 3.24
CA GLN A 87 -18.25 1.87 1.77
C GLN A 87 -19.18 0.77 1.21
N MET A 88 -19.53 -0.23 1.99
CA MET A 88 -20.53 -1.23 1.61
C MET A 88 -21.93 -0.61 1.45
N GLU A 89 -22.21 0.51 2.09
CA GLU A 89 -23.48 1.25 2.00
C GLU A 89 -23.63 2.00 0.68
N GLU A 90 -22.53 2.34 0.05
CA GLU A 90 -22.49 3.11 -1.18
C GLU A 90 -22.78 2.20 -2.37
N GLN A 91 -23.95 2.36 -3.01
CA GLN A 91 -24.41 1.52 -4.12
C GLN A 91 -24.40 2.25 -5.47
N GLU A 92 -24.31 3.57 -5.46
CA GLU A 92 -24.35 4.41 -6.66
C GLU A 92 -23.01 4.47 -7.39
N ARG A 93 -23.03 4.96 -8.62
CA ARG A 93 -21.82 5.21 -9.39
C ARG A 93 -20.92 6.24 -8.67
N GLY A 94 -19.65 5.95 -8.58
CA GLY A 94 -18.67 6.82 -7.89
C GLY A 94 -18.49 6.50 -6.41
N THR A 95 -19.28 5.57 -5.87
CA THR A 95 -19.14 5.07 -4.50
C THR A 95 -18.08 3.97 -4.42
N GLY A 96 -17.83 3.46 -3.23
CA GLY A 96 -16.85 2.40 -3.01
C GLY A 96 -17.41 0.97 -2.99
N SER A 97 -18.74 0.80 -3.06
CA SER A 97 -19.40 -0.49 -2.81
C SER A 97 -18.95 -1.63 -3.74
N TRP A 98 -18.54 -1.33 -4.97
CA TRP A 98 -18.01 -2.31 -5.92
C TRP A 98 -16.74 -3.03 -5.40
N ARG A 99 -16.00 -2.45 -4.44
CA ARG A 99 -14.85 -3.07 -3.79
C ARG A 99 -15.24 -4.31 -3.00
N THR A 100 -16.46 -4.37 -2.47
CA THR A 100 -16.98 -5.49 -1.68
C THR A 100 -16.87 -6.82 -2.43
N HIS A 101 -17.07 -6.82 -3.75
CA HIS A 101 -16.89 -8.02 -4.58
C HIS A 101 -15.43 -8.48 -4.68
N HIS A 102 -14.47 -7.56 -4.63
CA HIS A 102 -13.05 -7.92 -4.60
C HIS A 102 -12.68 -8.58 -3.26
N TYR A 103 -13.18 -8.03 -2.14
CA TYR A 103 -12.96 -8.58 -0.81
C TYR A 103 -13.62 -9.94 -0.59
N ALA A 104 -14.75 -10.19 -1.24
CA ALA A 104 -15.42 -11.50 -1.21
C ALA A 104 -14.62 -12.59 -1.95
N LYS A 105 -13.89 -12.23 -3.01
CA LYS A 105 -13.26 -13.18 -3.94
C LYS A 105 -11.75 -13.33 -3.79
N ARG A 106 -11.09 -12.42 -3.10
CA ARG A 106 -9.63 -12.35 -3.03
C ARG A 106 -9.17 -12.42 -1.59
N ASN A 107 -8.08 -13.16 -1.36
CA ASN A 107 -7.40 -13.19 -0.08
C ASN A 107 -5.97 -12.67 -0.26
N GLY A 108 -5.54 -11.78 0.62
CA GLY A 108 -4.25 -11.12 0.54
C GLY A 108 -4.35 -9.61 0.72
N ASN A 109 -3.26 -8.90 0.49
CA ASN A 109 -3.23 -7.44 0.53
C ASN A 109 -3.73 -6.86 -0.80
N LEU A 110 -4.92 -6.28 -0.80
CA LEU A 110 -5.53 -5.73 -2.01
C LEU A 110 -5.16 -4.26 -2.28
N TYR A 111 -4.51 -3.59 -1.33
CA TYR A 111 -4.20 -2.17 -1.44
C TYR A 111 -2.86 -1.80 -0.78
N PRO A 112 -1.71 -2.38 -1.23
CA PRO A 112 -0.42 -2.21 -0.56
C PRO A 112 0.23 -0.85 -0.84
N THR A 113 -0.15 -0.16 -1.92
CA THR A 113 0.64 0.92 -2.53
C THR A 113 0.77 2.16 -1.66
N HIS A 114 -0.26 2.52 -0.89
CA HIS A 114 -0.21 3.68 0.00
C HIS A 114 0.82 3.55 1.14
N GLY A 115 1.13 2.34 1.55
CA GLY A 115 2.23 2.10 2.49
C GLY A 115 3.54 1.79 1.77
N LEU A 116 3.49 0.90 0.77
CA LEU A 116 4.67 0.41 0.07
C LEU A 116 5.34 1.47 -0.81
N GLY A 117 4.57 2.35 -1.44
CA GLY A 117 5.10 3.38 -2.34
C GLY A 117 6.16 4.27 -1.68
N PRO A 118 5.87 4.93 -0.54
CA PRO A 118 6.85 5.74 0.16
C PRO A 118 8.10 4.95 0.57
N VAL A 119 7.94 3.79 1.23
CA VAL A 119 9.10 3.04 1.72
C VAL A 119 9.96 2.48 0.58
N ALA A 120 9.35 2.09 -0.54
CA ALA A 120 10.09 1.68 -1.73
C ALA A 120 10.95 2.82 -2.30
N GLN A 121 10.45 4.07 -2.24
CA GLN A 121 11.24 5.25 -2.63
C GLN A 121 12.38 5.54 -1.64
N TYR A 122 12.15 5.42 -0.33
CA TYR A 122 13.21 5.60 0.69
C TYR A 122 14.34 4.61 0.48
N MET A 123 14.01 3.37 0.16
CA MET A 123 14.93 2.28 -0.10
C MET A 123 15.51 2.26 -1.51
N ASN A 124 15.07 3.16 -2.40
CA ASN A 124 15.47 3.22 -3.82
C ASN A 124 15.28 1.90 -4.56
N LEU A 125 14.15 1.22 -4.33
CA LEU A 125 13.84 -0.07 -4.95
C LEU A 125 13.44 0.09 -6.42
N GLY A 126 13.92 -0.82 -7.27
CA GLY A 126 13.61 -0.88 -8.70
C GLY A 126 14.23 0.23 -9.54
N ARG A 127 15.03 1.14 -8.93
CA ARG A 127 15.70 2.24 -9.63
C ARG A 127 17.22 2.23 -9.44
N GLY A 128 17.74 1.26 -8.75
CA GLY A 128 19.14 1.07 -8.44
C GLY A 128 19.49 -0.42 -8.44
N GLU A 129 20.40 -0.79 -7.58
CA GLU A 129 20.88 -2.18 -7.47
C GLU A 129 19.93 -3.09 -6.69
N ASP A 130 18.92 -2.54 -6.00
CA ASP A 130 18.02 -3.30 -5.16
C ASP A 130 16.61 -3.42 -5.75
N GLN A 131 16.00 -4.58 -5.55
CA GLN A 131 14.68 -4.92 -6.04
C GLN A 131 13.99 -5.93 -5.11
N PHE A 132 12.70 -6.13 -5.27
CA PHE A 132 11.98 -7.19 -4.55
C PHE A 132 12.51 -8.57 -4.96
N SER A 133 12.72 -9.44 -3.98
CA SER A 133 13.25 -10.80 -4.22
C SER A 133 12.27 -11.87 -3.76
N THR A 134 11.85 -11.83 -2.51
CA THR A 134 11.00 -12.86 -1.92
C THR A 134 9.87 -12.23 -1.13
N LEU A 135 8.67 -12.84 -1.21
CA LEU A 135 7.50 -12.42 -0.46
C LEU A 135 6.87 -13.62 0.25
N VAL A 136 6.53 -13.42 1.53
CA VAL A 136 5.68 -14.33 2.31
C VAL A 136 4.51 -13.54 2.86
N SER A 137 3.31 -14.10 2.78
CA SER A 137 2.08 -13.39 3.14
C SER A 137 1.09 -14.29 3.86
N PHE A 138 0.48 -13.77 4.91
CA PHE A 138 -0.56 -14.43 5.68
C PHE A 138 -1.73 -13.49 5.93
N SER A 139 -2.94 -14.04 5.88
CA SER A 139 -4.16 -13.33 6.22
C SER A 139 -4.80 -13.91 7.48
N SER A 140 -5.39 -13.05 8.29
CA SER A 140 -6.23 -13.43 9.42
C SER A 140 -7.54 -14.08 8.94
N PRO A 141 -8.37 -14.65 9.84
CA PRO A 141 -9.74 -15.02 9.48
C PRO A 141 -10.53 -13.81 8.94
N SER A 142 -11.47 -14.10 8.04
CA SER A 142 -12.43 -13.12 7.51
C SER A 142 -13.67 -13.07 8.41
N LYS A 143 -13.92 -11.95 9.06
CA LYS A 143 -15.06 -11.75 9.99
C LYS A 143 -15.72 -10.38 9.82
N GLY A 144 -14.93 -9.31 9.74
CA GLY A 144 -15.42 -7.95 9.91
C GLY A 144 -16.48 -7.53 8.90
N ARG A 145 -16.34 -7.91 7.62
CA ARG A 145 -17.32 -7.55 6.58
C ARG A 145 -18.63 -8.34 6.71
N GLY A 146 -18.55 -9.63 7.02
CA GLY A 146 -19.75 -10.45 7.26
C GLY A 146 -20.55 -9.92 8.44
N LEU A 147 -19.91 -9.67 9.57
CA LEU A 147 -20.56 -9.10 10.75
C LEU A 147 -21.15 -7.70 10.49
N TYR A 148 -20.45 -6.88 9.71
CA TYR A 148 -20.97 -5.58 9.31
C TYR A 148 -22.22 -5.70 8.43
N ALA A 149 -22.21 -6.64 7.48
CA ALA A 149 -23.33 -6.91 6.60
C ALA A 149 -24.56 -7.43 7.39
N GLU A 150 -24.35 -8.37 8.29
CA GLU A 150 -25.42 -8.89 9.20
C GLU A 150 -26.08 -7.80 10.04
N LYS A 151 -25.27 -6.86 10.52
CA LYS A 151 -25.75 -5.77 11.38
C LYS A 151 -26.51 -4.70 10.61
N ASN A 152 -26.10 -4.36 9.39
CA ASN A 152 -26.55 -3.15 8.71
C ASN A 152 -27.51 -3.40 7.55
N TYR A 153 -27.68 -4.67 7.10
CA TYR A 153 -28.53 -5.03 5.97
C TYR A 153 -29.52 -6.14 6.26
N PRO A 154 -30.67 -6.17 5.58
CA PRO A 154 -31.60 -7.31 5.67
C PRO A 154 -30.93 -8.64 5.29
N LYS A 155 -31.46 -9.75 5.83
CA LYS A 155 -30.89 -11.10 5.61
C LYS A 155 -30.79 -11.48 4.13
N ASP A 156 -31.74 -11.04 3.30
CA ASP A 156 -31.79 -11.28 1.86
C ASP A 156 -30.97 -10.29 1.03
N HIS A 157 -30.34 -9.32 1.66
CA HIS A 157 -29.49 -8.35 0.96
C HIS A 157 -28.27 -9.04 0.36
N LYS A 158 -27.85 -8.60 -0.82
CA LYS A 158 -26.73 -9.16 -1.59
C LYS A 158 -25.43 -9.30 -0.79
N TRP A 159 -25.17 -8.39 0.15
CA TRP A 159 -23.97 -8.45 1.00
C TRP A 159 -24.01 -9.57 2.03
N ASN A 160 -25.18 -9.99 2.47
CA ASN A 160 -25.39 -11.14 3.36
C ASN A 160 -25.40 -12.49 2.61
N GLN A 161 -25.40 -12.47 1.27
CA GLN A 161 -25.33 -13.66 0.44
C GLN A 161 -23.91 -13.97 -0.06
N LEU A 162 -22.92 -13.11 0.28
CA LEU A 162 -21.53 -13.31 -0.11
C LEU A 162 -20.77 -14.16 0.91
N ASN A 163 -19.91 -15.02 0.40
CA ASN A 163 -18.85 -15.64 1.20
C ASN A 163 -17.60 -14.77 1.11
N TYR A 164 -17.22 -14.15 2.22
CA TYR A 164 -16.02 -13.30 2.28
C TYR A 164 -14.79 -14.15 2.51
N SER A 165 -13.96 -14.33 1.48
CA SER A 165 -12.70 -15.10 1.54
C SER A 165 -11.49 -14.26 1.92
N GLY A 166 -11.56 -12.94 1.75
CA GLY A 166 -10.48 -12.02 2.15
C GLY A 166 -10.38 -11.89 3.66
N GLY A 167 -9.24 -12.26 4.24
CA GLY A 167 -8.98 -12.05 5.67
C GLY A 167 -9.03 -10.56 6.05
N ASP A 168 -9.39 -10.29 7.30
CA ASP A 168 -9.56 -8.91 7.77
C ASP A 168 -8.24 -8.14 7.83
N LEU A 169 -7.19 -8.79 8.29
CA LEU A 169 -5.84 -8.26 8.30
C LEU A 169 -4.92 -9.16 7.45
N ASN A 170 -4.18 -8.56 6.54
CA ASN A 170 -3.08 -9.23 5.86
C ASN A 170 -1.74 -8.66 6.33
N THR A 171 -0.78 -9.56 6.58
CA THR A 171 0.61 -9.22 6.87
C THR A 171 1.52 -9.91 5.88
N SER A 172 2.35 -9.15 5.19
CA SER A 172 3.34 -9.63 4.24
C SER A 172 4.73 -9.19 4.65
N ILE A 173 5.71 -10.07 4.46
CA ILE A 173 7.13 -9.75 4.62
C ILE A 173 7.79 -9.90 3.25
N VAL A 174 8.46 -8.86 2.82
CA VAL A 174 9.28 -8.83 1.60
C VAL A 174 10.74 -8.78 1.98
N LYS A 175 11.57 -9.59 1.32
CA LYS A 175 13.02 -9.49 1.33
C LYS A 175 13.48 -8.93 0.00
N THR A 176 14.42 -8.00 0.02
CA THR A 176 15.01 -7.42 -1.19
C THR A 176 16.28 -8.19 -1.62
N ALA A 177 16.75 -7.93 -2.84
CA ALA A 177 17.96 -8.54 -3.37
C ALA A 177 19.22 -8.25 -2.52
N LEU A 178 19.31 -7.04 -1.94
CA LEU A 178 20.38 -6.65 -1.01
C LEU A 178 20.14 -7.11 0.44
N GLY A 179 19.10 -7.91 0.69
CA GLY A 179 18.82 -8.51 2.00
C GLY A 179 18.04 -7.64 2.98
N ARG A 180 17.61 -6.44 2.57
CA ARG A 180 16.75 -5.57 3.38
C ARG A 180 15.34 -6.18 3.48
N THR A 181 14.58 -5.80 4.50
CA THR A 181 13.23 -6.34 4.74
C THR A 181 12.18 -5.25 4.77
N ILE A 182 10.97 -5.59 4.35
CA ILE A 182 9.80 -4.70 4.45
C ILE A 182 8.64 -5.51 5.02
N MET A 183 8.05 -5.04 6.12
CA MET A 183 6.74 -5.52 6.57
C MET A 183 5.65 -4.68 5.93
N ILE A 184 4.62 -5.34 5.39
CA ILE A 184 3.47 -4.64 4.79
C ILE A 184 2.19 -5.18 5.42
N GLN A 185 1.37 -4.28 5.97
CA GLN A 185 0.05 -4.63 6.52
C GLN A 185 -1.08 -3.95 5.75
N TRP A 186 -2.21 -4.64 5.68
CA TRP A 186 -3.44 -4.13 5.11
C TRP A 186 -4.64 -4.56 5.94
N ASP A 187 -5.50 -3.62 6.31
CA ASP A 187 -6.76 -3.85 7.02
C ASP A 187 -7.74 -2.72 6.70
N GLU A 188 -8.89 -3.08 6.11
CA GLU A 188 -9.99 -2.15 5.87
C GLU A 188 -11.29 -2.56 6.59
N THR A 189 -11.20 -3.46 7.56
CA THR A 189 -12.36 -4.12 8.16
C THR A 189 -12.44 -4.01 9.67
N SER A 190 -11.36 -3.68 10.36
CA SER A 190 -11.38 -3.54 11.81
C SER A 190 -11.43 -2.08 12.26
N PRO A 191 -11.90 -1.79 13.47
CA PRO A 191 -11.96 -0.44 14.03
C PRO A 191 -10.60 0.06 14.53
N ARG A 192 -9.53 -0.32 13.83
CA ARG A 192 -8.18 0.15 14.12
C ARG A 192 -7.99 1.57 13.58
N PRO A 193 -7.37 2.49 14.36
CA PRO A 193 -7.06 3.83 13.87
C PRO A 193 -6.23 3.82 12.59
N TYR A 194 -6.49 4.80 11.73
CA TYR A 194 -5.76 4.96 10.47
C TYR A 194 -4.26 5.04 10.67
N THR A 195 -3.53 4.25 9.90
CA THR A 195 -2.06 4.32 9.85
C THR A 195 -1.54 3.72 8.54
N ARG A 196 -0.44 4.29 8.04
CA ARG A 196 0.37 3.66 7.00
C ARG A 196 1.71 3.13 7.54
N HIS A 197 1.89 3.11 8.86
CA HIS A 197 3.15 2.89 9.57
C HIS A 197 4.21 3.92 9.14
N ASN A 198 4.60 3.90 7.88
CA ASN A 198 5.59 4.81 7.30
C ASN A 198 6.87 4.85 8.13
N LEU A 199 7.36 3.65 8.52
CA LEU A 199 8.58 3.49 9.30
C LEU A 199 9.72 3.07 8.39
N VAL A 200 10.88 3.68 8.58
CA VAL A 200 12.13 3.26 7.97
C VAL A 200 13.24 3.30 9.01
N GLN A 201 14.01 2.21 9.06
CA GLN A 201 15.08 1.99 10.03
C GLN A 201 16.40 1.78 9.31
N GLY A 202 17.41 2.50 9.77
CA GLY A 202 18.79 2.38 9.29
C GLY A 202 19.78 2.14 10.42
N THR A 203 21.07 2.14 10.06
CA THR A 203 22.18 1.87 10.99
C THR A 203 22.44 3.00 11.99
N LYS A 204 21.91 4.22 11.72
CA LYS A 204 22.13 5.42 12.55
C LYS A 204 20.83 6.04 13.08
N GLY A 205 19.69 5.42 12.82
CA GLY A 205 18.42 5.94 13.31
C GLY A 205 17.22 5.37 12.63
N ALA A 206 16.06 5.88 13.01
CA ALA A 206 14.77 5.50 12.44
C ALA A 206 13.86 6.71 12.32
N LEU A 207 12.98 6.68 11.31
CA LEU A 207 11.91 7.62 11.08
C LEU A 207 10.59 6.85 11.11
N ALA A 208 9.56 7.39 11.73
CA ALA A 208 8.25 6.74 11.75
C ALA A 208 7.12 7.76 11.63
N GLY A 209 6.08 7.41 10.90
CA GLY A 209 4.84 8.18 10.82
C GLY A 209 3.82 7.80 11.88
N PHE A 210 2.71 8.52 11.92
CA PHE A 210 1.50 8.25 12.69
C PHE A 210 1.68 8.09 14.20
N PRO A 211 2.19 9.14 14.90
CA PRO A 211 2.63 10.45 14.40
C PRO A 211 4.08 10.44 13.92
N SER A 212 4.48 11.50 13.22
CA SER A 212 5.86 11.70 12.75
C SER A 212 6.84 11.78 13.90
N ARG A 213 7.87 10.94 13.83
CA ARG A 213 8.89 10.76 14.89
C ARG A 213 10.23 10.47 14.27
N VAL A 214 11.30 10.84 15.00
CA VAL A 214 12.67 10.56 14.62
C VAL A 214 13.47 10.13 15.83
N ALA A 215 14.28 9.09 15.65
CA ALA A 215 15.29 8.68 16.61
C ALA A 215 16.64 8.56 15.88
N LEU A 216 17.68 9.19 16.40
CA LEU A 216 19.03 9.18 15.81
C LEU A 216 20.06 8.73 16.84
N GLU A 217 21.06 8.01 16.38
CA GLU A 217 22.23 7.68 17.19
C GLU A 217 22.86 8.96 17.74
N GLY A 218 23.11 9.01 19.05
CA GLY A 218 23.62 10.22 19.73
C GLY A 218 22.54 11.29 19.98
N GLY A 219 21.28 11.03 19.61
CA GLY A 219 20.16 11.93 19.84
C GLY A 219 20.04 13.07 18.84
N VAL A 220 18.95 13.82 18.96
CA VAL A 220 18.72 15.08 18.23
C VAL A 220 19.09 16.24 19.16
N LYS A 221 19.78 17.25 18.66
CA LYS A 221 20.16 18.43 19.45
C LYS A 221 18.94 19.03 20.13
N GLY A 222 18.97 19.12 21.45
CA GLY A 222 17.87 19.59 22.29
C GLY A 222 16.93 18.50 22.80
N ALA A 223 17.10 17.23 22.41
CA ALA A 223 16.38 16.10 22.99
C ALA A 223 16.95 15.72 24.37
N THR A 224 16.07 15.30 25.28
CA THR A 224 16.45 14.95 26.66
C THR A 224 16.81 13.48 26.83
N ASP A 225 16.42 12.63 25.89
CA ASP A 225 16.68 11.19 25.89
C ASP A 225 16.78 10.69 24.45
N SER A 226 17.90 10.04 24.13
CA SER A 226 18.22 9.59 22.78
C SER A 226 18.21 8.07 22.59
N HIS A 227 17.98 7.27 23.65
CA HIS A 227 18.19 5.84 23.58
C HIS A 227 16.92 4.99 23.60
N HIS A 228 15.84 5.46 24.22
CA HIS A 228 14.63 4.66 24.43
C HIS A 228 13.33 5.38 24.05
N ARG A 229 13.43 6.55 23.46
CA ARG A 229 12.28 7.39 23.08
C ARG A 229 12.43 7.96 21.68
N TRP A 230 11.29 8.18 21.08
CA TRP A 230 11.20 8.88 19.80
C TRP A 230 11.40 10.38 19.96
#